data_323eac7fc15109c7718b6b36490e476e
#
_entry.id   323eac7fc15109c7718b6b36490e476e
#
_cell.length_a   1.000
_cell.length_b   1.000
_cell.length_c   1.000
_cell.angle_alpha   90.00
_cell.angle_beta   90.00
_cell.angle_gamma   90.00
#
_symmetry.space_group_name_H-M   'P 1'
#
loop_
_entity.id
_entity.type
_entity.pdbx_description
1 polymer ?
#
loop_
_entity_poly.entity_id
_entity_poly.type
_entity_poly.pdbx_seq_one_letter_code
_entity_poly.pdbx_strand_id
1 'polypeptide(L)'
;KNNKENVYRTWGCGDYNPAENVLYTKCQNEAALLHKFLEYWKQNYPDIVTGWNSISFDMVYIVNRLRKMYGEDKIKELSPWGHVNEDKGTDYFGNDATTYEILGITQLDYKDIFRKFTYNTLGEQESYSLNNIAHVVLGEGKISYEEQDSLFALYKNDYQKFIDYNIKDVELIDRLEESLGLITLSMTMAYRGGVNYRDV
;
A
#
# COMPACT_ATOMS: atom_id res chain seq x y z
N LYS A 1 7.26 -3.15 -0.45
CA LYS A 1 8.68 -3.17 -0.83
C LYS A 1 9.42 -2.04 -0.12
N ASN A 2 10.64 -2.27 0.31
CA ASN A 2 11.56 -1.21 0.74
C ASN A 2 12.56 -0.95 -0.38
N ASN A 3 12.51 0.23 -0.97
CA ASN A 3 13.35 0.54 -2.14
C ASN A 3 14.84 0.70 -1.78
N LYS A 4 15.16 1.06 -0.53
CA LYS A 4 16.56 1.13 -0.06
C LYS A 4 17.22 -0.26 -0.01
N GLU A 5 16.46 -1.28 0.35
CA GLU A 5 16.94 -2.66 0.47
C GLU A 5 16.66 -3.50 -0.78
N ASN A 6 15.81 -3.01 -1.68
CA ASN A 6 15.31 -3.72 -2.87
C ASN A 6 14.72 -5.11 -2.56
N VAL A 7 14.03 -5.26 -1.42
CA VAL A 7 13.39 -6.49 -0.98
C VAL A 7 11.93 -6.29 -0.64
N TYR A 8 11.15 -7.35 -0.78
CA TYR A 8 9.76 -7.40 -0.30
C TYR A 8 9.76 -7.94 1.13
N ARG A 9 9.46 -7.10 2.10
CA ARG A 9 9.27 -7.53 3.49
C ARG A 9 7.82 -7.89 3.73
N THR A 10 7.61 -9.08 4.23
CA THR A 10 6.28 -9.65 4.46
C THR A 10 6.20 -10.23 5.87
N TRP A 11 5.10 -10.00 6.54
CA TRP A 11 4.78 -10.58 7.84
C TRP A 11 3.51 -11.41 7.70
N GLY A 12 3.51 -12.61 8.27
CA GLY A 12 2.35 -13.48 8.19
C GLY A 12 2.30 -14.51 9.32
N CYS A 13 1.16 -15.18 9.46
CA CYS A 13 0.92 -16.13 10.55
C CYS A 13 0.99 -17.60 10.11
N GLY A 14 1.07 -17.88 8.82
CA GLY A 14 1.20 -19.24 8.27
C GLY A 14 2.63 -19.58 7.88
N ASP A 15 2.80 -20.78 7.35
CA ASP A 15 4.05 -21.21 6.74
C ASP A 15 4.14 -20.71 5.30
N TYR A 16 5.28 -20.13 4.96
CA TYR A 16 5.57 -19.59 3.65
C TYR A 16 7.02 -19.87 3.27
N ASN A 17 7.25 -20.32 2.07
CA ASN A 17 8.59 -20.50 1.51
C ASN A 17 8.95 -19.30 0.63
N PRO A 18 9.77 -18.35 1.11
CA PRO A 18 10.02 -17.10 0.40
C PRO A 18 10.93 -17.29 -0.81
N ALA A 19 10.65 -16.50 -1.87
CA ALA A 19 11.57 -16.31 -2.97
C ALA A 19 12.83 -15.52 -2.53
N GLU A 20 13.86 -15.49 -3.34
CA GLU A 20 15.17 -14.89 -3.02
C GLU A 20 15.09 -13.41 -2.59
N ASN A 21 14.19 -12.64 -3.20
CA ASN A 21 14.00 -11.21 -2.92
C ASN A 21 12.92 -10.92 -1.88
N VAL A 22 12.41 -11.95 -1.18
CA VAL A 22 11.35 -11.83 -0.16
C VAL A 22 11.90 -12.17 1.21
N LEU A 23 11.75 -11.24 2.15
CA LEU A 23 12.04 -11.45 3.56
C LEU A 23 10.74 -11.69 4.31
N TYR A 24 10.45 -12.94 4.59
CA TYR A 24 9.26 -13.34 5.33
C TYR A 24 9.52 -13.45 6.83
N THR A 25 8.66 -12.85 7.62
CA THR A 25 8.68 -12.95 9.09
C THR A 25 7.43 -13.66 9.58
N LYS A 26 7.58 -14.92 10.00
CA LYS A 26 6.48 -15.67 10.61
C LYS A 26 6.15 -15.11 12.00
N CYS A 27 4.87 -14.91 12.26
CA CYS A 27 4.31 -14.41 13.51
C CYS A 27 3.35 -15.44 14.12
N GLN A 28 3.23 -15.45 15.43
CA GLN A 28 2.35 -16.40 16.13
C GLN A 28 0.85 -16.05 15.95
N ASN A 29 0.56 -14.75 15.84
CA ASN A 29 -0.79 -14.21 15.68
C ASN A 29 -0.72 -12.78 15.13
N GLU A 30 -1.89 -12.19 14.87
CA GLU A 30 -2.00 -10.83 14.34
C GLU A 30 -1.38 -9.77 15.26
N ALA A 31 -1.48 -9.90 16.58
CA ALA A 31 -0.85 -8.96 17.51
C ALA A 31 0.67 -8.96 17.34
N ALA A 32 1.29 -10.14 17.33
CA ALA A 32 2.72 -10.26 17.08
C ALA A 32 3.13 -9.75 15.68
N LEU A 33 2.27 -9.93 14.67
CA LEU A 33 2.48 -9.41 13.33
C LEU A 33 2.51 -7.89 13.33
N LEU A 34 1.47 -7.25 13.86
CA LEU A 34 1.36 -5.79 13.94
C LEU A 34 2.49 -5.18 14.78
N HIS A 35 2.88 -5.83 15.87
CA HIS A 35 4.01 -5.39 16.69
C HIS A 35 5.31 -5.39 15.90
N LYS A 36 5.66 -6.51 15.25
CA LYS A 36 6.89 -6.63 14.45
C LYS A 36 6.89 -5.69 13.25
N PHE A 37 5.75 -5.51 12.60
CA PHE A 37 5.59 -4.53 11.53
C PHE A 37 5.89 -3.11 12.05
N LEU A 38 5.28 -2.71 13.17
CA LEU A 38 5.46 -1.38 13.73
C LEU A 38 6.90 -1.14 14.21
N GLU A 39 7.56 -2.14 14.81
CA GLU A 39 8.99 -2.04 15.17
C GLU A 39 9.88 -1.81 13.95
N TYR A 40 9.65 -2.56 12.86
CA TYR A 40 10.37 -2.33 11.61
C TYR A 40 10.07 -0.94 11.03
N TRP A 41 8.80 -0.53 11.04
CA TRP A 41 8.36 0.78 10.55
C TRP A 41 9.06 1.93 11.27
N LYS A 42 9.12 1.88 12.61
CA LYS A 42 9.81 2.88 13.46
C LYS A 42 11.30 2.99 13.19
N GLN A 43 11.94 1.86 12.92
CA GLN A 43 13.39 1.82 12.62
C GLN A 43 13.69 2.32 11.20
N ASN A 44 12.69 2.35 10.32
CA ASN A 44 12.85 2.60 8.89
C ASN A 44 11.74 3.51 8.37
N TYR A 45 11.39 4.59 9.07
CA TYR A 45 10.36 5.51 8.59
C TYR A 45 10.59 5.89 7.13
N PRO A 46 9.61 5.67 6.25
CA PRO A 46 9.73 6.08 4.85
C PRO A 46 9.46 7.58 4.71
N ASP A 47 10.07 8.20 3.72
CA ASP A 47 9.73 9.57 3.32
C ASP A 47 8.40 9.59 2.58
N ILE A 48 8.16 8.57 1.73
CA ILE A 48 6.95 8.38 0.93
C ILE A 48 6.43 6.96 1.11
N VAL A 49 5.13 6.84 1.35
CA VAL A 49 4.38 5.58 1.26
C VAL A 49 3.43 5.64 0.09
N THR A 50 3.44 4.61 -0.70
CA THR A 50 2.52 4.46 -1.84
C THR A 50 1.89 3.08 -1.87
N GLY A 51 0.77 2.97 -2.56
CA GLY A 51 0.04 1.75 -2.79
C GLY A 51 -1.12 2.03 -3.73
N TRP A 52 -1.86 1.00 -4.10
CA TRP A 52 -3.06 1.13 -4.92
C TRP A 52 -4.30 1.26 -4.05
N ASN A 53 -4.87 2.44 -3.97
CA ASN A 53 -5.97 2.77 -3.05
C ASN A 53 -5.58 2.69 -1.57
N SER A 54 -4.30 2.89 -1.28
CA SER A 54 -3.71 2.63 0.03
C SER A 54 -4.18 3.61 1.11
N ILE A 55 -4.43 4.87 0.76
CA ILE A 55 -4.89 5.89 1.71
C ILE A 55 -6.28 5.54 2.25
N SER A 56 -7.17 5.09 1.37
CA SER A 56 -8.56 4.78 1.73
C SER A 56 -8.77 3.35 2.23
N PHE A 57 -7.81 2.44 2.06
CA PHE A 57 -7.94 1.05 2.44
C PHE A 57 -6.84 0.57 3.39
N ASP A 58 -5.60 0.45 2.91
CA ASP A 58 -4.51 -0.18 3.68
C ASP A 58 -4.18 0.61 4.95
N MET A 59 -4.03 1.93 4.84
CA MET A 59 -3.69 2.77 5.98
C MET A 59 -4.82 2.83 7.00
N VAL A 60 -6.07 2.90 6.53
CA VAL A 60 -7.25 2.85 7.39
C VAL A 60 -7.31 1.53 8.15
N TYR A 61 -7.06 0.42 7.45
CA TYR A 61 -7.03 -0.89 8.07
C TYR A 61 -5.93 -1.01 9.13
N ILE A 62 -4.70 -0.63 8.81
CA ILE A 62 -3.55 -0.69 9.72
C ILE A 62 -3.80 0.14 10.98
N VAL A 63 -4.23 1.42 10.82
CA VAL A 63 -4.51 2.31 11.96
C VAL A 63 -5.60 1.74 12.85
N ASN A 64 -6.73 1.29 12.26
CA ASN A 64 -7.83 0.74 13.02
C ASN A 64 -7.47 -0.57 13.73
N ARG A 65 -6.63 -1.43 13.12
CA ARG A 65 -6.15 -2.66 13.77
C ARG A 65 -5.19 -2.36 14.92
N LEU A 66 -4.25 -1.42 14.73
CA LEU A 66 -3.36 -0.98 15.80
C LEU A 66 -4.16 -0.36 16.97
N ARG A 67 -5.12 0.52 16.66
CA ARG A 67 -6.02 1.11 17.66
C ARG A 67 -6.77 0.05 18.46
N LYS A 68 -7.34 -0.93 17.77
CA LYS A 68 -8.11 -2.01 18.41
C LYS A 68 -7.25 -2.91 19.28
N MET A 69 -6.02 -3.21 18.88
CA MET A 69 -5.13 -4.15 19.56
C MET A 69 -4.31 -3.51 20.68
N TYR A 70 -3.94 -2.23 20.52
CA TYR A 70 -2.95 -1.58 21.38
C TYR A 70 -3.36 -0.20 21.90
N GLY A 71 -4.51 0.34 21.47
CA GLY A 71 -5.02 1.64 21.87
C GLY A 71 -4.48 2.84 21.07
N GLU A 72 -4.99 4.04 21.40
CA GLU A 72 -4.71 5.27 20.65
C GLU A 72 -3.23 5.68 20.66
N ASP A 73 -2.53 5.48 21.77
CA ASP A 73 -1.14 5.89 21.85
C ASP A 73 -0.23 5.11 20.88
N LYS A 74 -0.60 3.88 20.56
CA LYS A 74 0.21 3.05 19.68
C LYS A 74 0.15 3.48 18.21
N ILE A 75 -0.94 4.09 17.76
CA ILE A 75 -1.03 4.59 16.39
C ILE A 75 -0.11 5.79 16.15
N LYS A 76 0.20 6.58 17.19
CA LYS A 76 1.14 7.70 17.10
C LYS A 76 2.55 7.26 16.67
N GLU A 77 2.91 6.00 16.95
CA GLU A 77 4.20 5.43 16.56
C GLU A 77 4.31 5.18 15.04
N LEU A 78 3.23 5.30 14.28
CA LEU A 78 3.29 5.31 12.81
C LEU A 78 3.95 6.59 12.27
N SER A 79 3.88 7.69 13.03
CA SER A 79 4.46 8.98 12.66
C SER A 79 5.82 9.17 13.33
N PRO A 80 6.86 9.60 12.59
CA PRO A 80 8.14 10.00 13.17
C PRO A 80 8.02 11.20 14.13
N TRP A 81 6.93 11.97 14.01
CA TRP A 81 6.64 13.13 14.86
C TRP A 81 5.59 12.85 15.94
N GLY A 82 5.11 11.60 16.01
CA GLY A 82 4.12 11.18 17.01
C GLY A 82 2.71 11.73 16.79
N HIS A 83 2.38 12.13 15.56
CA HIS A 83 1.08 12.69 15.22
C HIS A 83 0.43 11.98 14.04
N VAL A 84 -0.79 11.51 14.24
CA VAL A 84 -1.66 10.92 13.22
C VAL A 84 -3.00 11.64 13.30
N ASN A 85 -3.37 12.34 12.23
CA ASN A 85 -4.63 13.05 12.13
C ASN A 85 -5.69 12.13 11.52
N GLU A 86 -6.89 12.19 12.07
CA GLU A 86 -8.07 11.50 11.52
C GLU A 86 -8.88 12.51 10.72
N ASP A 87 -9.07 12.24 9.43
CA ASP A 87 -9.84 13.06 8.51
C ASP A 87 -11.15 12.34 8.19
N LYS A 88 -12.27 13.01 8.46
CA LYS A 88 -13.62 12.51 8.17
C LYS A 88 -14.20 13.28 7.00
N GLY A 89 -14.57 12.56 5.98
CA GLY A 89 -15.15 13.09 4.77
C GLY A 89 -16.17 12.12 4.17
N THR A 90 -16.40 12.25 2.90
CA THR A 90 -17.24 11.32 2.14
C THR A 90 -16.44 10.71 0.99
N ASP A 91 -16.73 9.45 0.70
CA ASP A 91 -16.18 8.79 -0.49
C ASP A 91 -16.84 9.32 -1.78
N TYR A 92 -16.39 8.80 -2.92
CA TYR A 92 -16.93 9.17 -4.23
C TYR A 92 -18.45 8.90 -4.36
N PHE A 93 -18.99 7.97 -3.58
CA PHE A 93 -20.42 7.61 -3.58
C PHE A 93 -21.24 8.37 -2.53
N GLY A 94 -20.60 9.28 -1.77
CA GLY A 94 -21.26 10.06 -0.72
C GLY A 94 -21.42 9.32 0.63
N ASN A 95 -20.76 8.18 0.79
CA ASN A 95 -20.74 7.48 2.07
C ASN A 95 -19.68 8.07 3.00
N ASP A 96 -19.92 8.01 4.31
CA ASP A 96 -18.91 8.44 5.28
C ASP A 96 -17.61 7.66 5.10
N ALA A 97 -16.53 8.38 4.94
CA ALA A 97 -15.18 7.84 4.78
C ALA A 97 -14.23 8.47 5.80
N THR A 98 -13.37 7.64 6.36
CA THR A 98 -12.32 8.10 7.27
C THR A 98 -10.97 7.77 6.66
N THR A 99 -10.07 8.74 6.65
CA THR A 99 -8.67 8.55 6.25
C THR A 99 -7.75 9.03 7.36
N TYR A 100 -6.47 8.70 7.27
CA TYR A 100 -5.49 9.06 8.28
C TYR A 100 -4.28 9.71 7.63
N GLU A 101 -3.92 10.89 8.10
CA GLU A 101 -2.69 11.57 7.72
C GLU A 101 -1.61 11.27 8.77
N ILE A 102 -0.52 10.66 8.33
CA ILE A 102 0.64 10.36 9.18
C ILE A 102 1.64 11.50 9.02
N LEU A 103 1.76 12.37 9.99
CA LEU A 103 2.65 13.53 9.90
C LEU A 103 4.12 13.08 9.84
N GLY A 104 4.87 13.70 8.93
CA GLY A 104 6.26 13.37 8.67
C GLY A 104 6.46 12.27 7.60
N ILE A 105 5.36 11.70 7.08
CA ILE A 105 5.39 10.73 5.98
C ILE A 105 4.41 11.19 4.90
N THR A 106 4.89 11.31 3.67
CA THR A 106 4.03 11.62 2.55
C THR A 106 3.31 10.37 2.07
N GLN A 107 1.98 10.41 2.05
CA GLN A 107 1.16 9.34 1.50
C GLN A 107 0.75 9.74 0.08
N LEU A 108 1.25 9.01 -0.93
CA LEU A 108 0.89 9.18 -2.34
C LEU A 108 0.15 7.94 -2.83
N ASP A 109 -1.16 8.04 -3.00
CA ASP A 109 -1.92 6.93 -3.59
C ASP A 109 -1.61 6.80 -5.08
N TYR A 110 -1.06 5.65 -5.49
CA TYR A 110 -0.65 5.46 -6.88
C TYR A 110 -1.82 5.48 -7.86
N LYS A 111 -3.00 5.04 -7.43
CA LYS A 111 -4.23 5.10 -8.25
C LYS A 111 -4.62 6.54 -8.53
N ASP A 112 -4.50 7.44 -7.55
CA ASP A 112 -4.89 8.84 -7.70
C ASP A 112 -3.90 9.60 -8.61
N ILE A 113 -2.60 9.43 -8.39
CA ILE A 113 -1.58 10.02 -9.26
C ILE A 113 -1.65 9.44 -10.68
N PHE A 114 -1.95 8.13 -10.83
CA PHE A 114 -2.19 7.53 -12.13
C PHE A 114 -3.35 8.21 -12.84
N ARG A 115 -4.52 8.32 -12.23
CA ARG A 115 -5.69 8.99 -12.81
C ARG A 115 -5.38 10.43 -13.22
N LYS A 116 -4.67 11.16 -12.36
CA LYS A 116 -4.35 12.57 -12.56
C LYS A 116 -3.41 12.79 -13.75
N PHE A 117 -2.34 12.03 -13.84
CA PHE A 117 -1.27 12.31 -14.80
C PHE A 117 -1.35 11.53 -16.10
N THR A 118 -2.10 10.43 -16.16
CA THR A 118 -2.19 9.61 -17.37
C THR A 118 -3.44 9.89 -18.22
N TYR A 119 -4.39 10.69 -17.73
CA TYR A 119 -5.63 10.98 -18.45
C TYR A 119 -5.39 11.51 -19.86
N ASN A 120 -4.43 12.42 -20.03
CA ASN A 120 -4.14 13.03 -21.34
C ASN A 120 -3.39 12.09 -22.30
N THR A 121 -2.74 11.05 -21.80
CA THR A 121 -1.93 10.12 -22.61
C THR A 121 -2.62 8.79 -22.86
N LEU A 122 -3.31 8.27 -21.87
CA LEU A 122 -3.97 6.96 -21.93
C LEU A 122 -5.50 7.06 -22.01
N GLY A 123 -6.06 8.29 -21.81
CA GLY A 123 -7.50 8.50 -21.76
C GLY A 123 -8.16 7.93 -20.51
N GLU A 124 -9.48 7.96 -20.50
CA GLU A 124 -10.28 7.32 -19.45
C GLU A 124 -10.23 5.81 -19.58
N GLN A 125 -10.08 5.13 -18.45
CA GLN A 125 -10.00 3.67 -18.40
C GLN A 125 -11.35 3.07 -18.00
N GLU A 126 -11.70 1.93 -18.59
CA GLU A 126 -12.93 1.19 -18.24
C GLU A 126 -12.98 0.81 -16.75
N SER A 127 -11.81 0.52 -16.17
CA SER A 127 -11.65 0.22 -14.76
C SER A 127 -10.31 0.71 -14.23
N TYR A 128 -10.33 1.34 -13.06
CA TYR A 128 -9.13 1.72 -12.32
C TYR A 128 -8.74 0.68 -11.26
N SER A 129 -9.06 -0.59 -11.48
CA SER A 129 -8.51 -1.68 -10.68
C SER A 129 -7.02 -1.89 -11.01
N LEU A 130 -6.21 -2.28 -10.02
CA LEU A 130 -4.79 -2.56 -10.25
C LEU A 130 -4.57 -3.60 -11.36
N ASN A 131 -5.42 -4.62 -11.41
CA ASN A 131 -5.34 -5.65 -12.45
C ASN A 131 -5.53 -5.08 -13.86
N ASN A 132 -6.55 -4.24 -14.06
CA ASN A 132 -6.81 -3.63 -15.36
C ASN A 132 -5.69 -2.70 -15.77
N ILE A 133 -5.25 -1.82 -14.88
CA ILE A 133 -4.19 -0.86 -15.19
C ILE A 133 -2.85 -1.56 -15.45
N ALA A 134 -2.50 -2.58 -14.68
CA ALA A 134 -1.31 -3.38 -14.94
C ALA A 134 -1.38 -4.06 -16.31
N HIS A 135 -2.55 -4.58 -16.68
CA HIS A 135 -2.74 -5.18 -18.01
C HIS A 135 -2.58 -4.14 -19.14
N VAL A 136 -3.19 -2.97 -19.00
CA VAL A 136 -3.11 -1.89 -20.00
C VAL A 136 -1.69 -1.36 -20.18
N VAL A 137 -0.95 -1.17 -19.07
CA VAL A 137 0.37 -0.52 -19.11
C VAL A 137 1.51 -1.52 -19.30
N LEU A 138 1.44 -2.66 -18.62
CA LEU A 138 2.53 -3.66 -18.56
C LEU A 138 2.26 -4.90 -19.41
N GLY A 139 1.02 -5.12 -19.87
CA GLY A 139 0.61 -6.37 -20.51
C GLY A 139 0.51 -7.55 -19.54
N GLU A 140 0.52 -7.28 -18.23
CA GLU A 140 0.50 -8.28 -17.17
C GLU A 140 -0.66 -8.03 -16.21
N GLY A 141 -1.05 -9.07 -15.47
CA GLY A 141 -2.10 -8.98 -14.48
C GLY A 141 -1.70 -9.59 -13.14
N LYS A 142 -2.65 -9.55 -12.22
CA LYS A 142 -2.55 -10.21 -10.91
C LYS A 142 -2.49 -11.74 -11.06
N ILE A 143 -2.00 -12.40 -10.02
CA ILE A 143 -2.15 -13.86 -9.91
C ILE A 143 -3.65 -14.17 -9.82
N SER A 144 -4.14 -15.08 -10.68
CA SER A 144 -5.52 -15.52 -10.60
C SER A 144 -5.72 -16.47 -9.41
N TYR A 145 -6.87 -16.34 -8.77
CA TYR A 145 -7.34 -17.25 -7.73
C TYR A 145 -8.80 -17.69 -7.99
N GLU A 146 -9.21 -17.69 -9.25
CA GLU A 146 -10.58 -18.04 -9.68
C GLU A 146 -11.01 -19.45 -9.26
N GLU A 147 -10.04 -20.34 -8.99
CA GLU A 147 -10.29 -21.65 -8.40
C GLU A 147 -10.73 -21.61 -6.92
N GLN A 148 -10.67 -20.43 -6.28
CA GLN A 148 -11.09 -20.21 -4.90
C GLN A 148 -12.27 -19.23 -4.86
N ASP A 149 -13.23 -19.48 -3.99
CA ASP A 149 -14.45 -18.64 -3.86
C ASP A 149 -14.16 -17.22 -3.36
N SER A 150 -13.03 -17.01 -2.69
CA SER A 150 -12.65 -15.71 -2.11
C SER A 150 -11.18 -15.68 -1.68
N LEU A 151 -10.64 -14.47 -1.45
CA LEU A 151 -9.32 -14.28 -0.82
C LEU A 151 -9.22 -14.92 0.57
N PHE A 152 -10.34 -15.00 1.31
CA PHE A 152 -10.36 -15.70 2.58
C PHE A 152 -10.23 -17.21 2.41
N ALA A 153 -10.88 -17.78 1.38
CA ALA A 153 -10.71 -19.19 1.03
C ALA A 153 -9.26 -19.47 0.61
N LEU A 154 -8.67 -18.60 -0.22
CA LEU A 154 -7.26 -18.68 -0.61
C LEU A 154 -6.33 -18.66 0.62
N TYR A 155 -6.54 -17.72 1.56
CA TYR A 155 -5.80 -17.67 2.82
C TYR A 155 -5.85 -18.97 3.63
N LYS A 156 -6.99 -19.66 3.61
CA LYS A 156 -7.21 -20.91 4.38
C LYS A 156 -6.67 -22.14 3.66
N ASN A 157 -6.80 -22.20 2.34
CA ASN A 157 -6.55 -23.41 1.56
C ASN A 157 -5.16 -23.42 0.94
N ASP A 158 -4.64 -22.26 0.54
CA ASP A 158 -3.32 -22.10 -0.09
C ASP A 158 -2.65 -20.82 0.39
N TYR A 159 -2.06 -20.91 1.58
CA TYR A 159 -1.39 -19.78 2.21
C TYR A 159 -0.16 -19.30 1.42
N GLN A 160 0.55 -20.21 0.76
CA GLN A 160 1.68 -19.86 -0.12
C GLN A 160 1.21 -18.91 -1.23
N LYS A 161 0.20 -19.34 -1.99
CA LYS A 161 -0.36 -18.54 -3.09
C LYS A 161 -0.98 -17.24 -2.59
N PHE A 162 -1.58 -17.23 -1.39
CA PHE A 162 -2.11 -16.00 -0.77
C PHE A 162 -1.00 -14.96 -0.53
N ILE A 163 0.17 -15.37 -0.03
CA ILE A 163 1.29 -14.45 0.18
C ILE A 163 1.89 -14.01 -1.16
N ASP A 164 2.07 -14.95 -2.11
CA ASP A 164 2.56 -14.63 -3.46
C ASP A 164 1.63 -13.63 -4.18
N TYR A 165 0.31 -13.77 -4.01
CA TYR A 165 -0.67 -12.81 -4.52
C TYR A 165 -0.45 -11.40 -3.96
N ASN A 166 -0.27 -11.27 -2.64
CA ASN A 166 -0.02 -9.97 -2.02
C ASN A 166 1.31 -9.34 -2.46
N ILE A 167 2.36 -10.17 -2.61
CA ILE A 167 3.65 -9.70 -3.11
C ILE A 167 3.52 -9.23 -4.57
N LYS A 168 2.77 -9.96 -5.40
CA LYS A 168 2.54 -9.59 -6.80
C LYS A 168 1.80 -8.25 -6.92
N ASP A 169 0.84 -7.96 -6.05
CA ASP A 169 0.17 -6.66 -6.04
C ASP A 169 1.17 -5.50 -5.80
N VAL A 170 2.12 -5.67 -4.89
CA VAL A 170 3.16 -4.68 -4.63
C VAL A 170 4.17 -4.61 -5.79
N GLU A 171 4.54 -5.75 -6.38
CA GLU A 171 5.41 -5.81 -7.55
C GLU A 171 4.82 -5.07 -8.75
N LEU A 172 3.52 -5.22 -8.99
CA LEU A 172 2.86 -4.52 -10.09
C LEU A 172 2.93 -2.99 -9.94
N ILE A 173 2.77 -2.47 -8.72
CA ILE A 173 2.90 -1.03 -8.46
C ILE A 173 4.34 -0.55 -8.70
N ASP A 174 5.33 -1.31 -8.27
CA ASP A 174 6.74 -1.02 -8.48
C ASP A 174 7.07 -0.95 -9.99
N ARG A 175 6.57 -1.92 -10.77
CA ARG A 175 6.76 -1.96 -12.22
C ARG A 175 5.98 -0.87 -12.96
N LEU A 176 4.81 -0.49 -12.47
CA LEU A 176 4.08 0.68 -12.98
C LEU A 176 4.90 1.95 -12.76
N GLU A 177 5.54 2.12 -11.60
CA GLU A 177 6.42 3.27 -11.35
C GLU A 177 7.67 3.21 -12.23
N GLU A 178 8.29 2.05 -12.43
CA GLU A 178 9.42 1.88 -13.35
C GLU A 178 9.05 2.29 -14.79
N SER A 179 7.82 1.99 -15.22
CA SER A 179 7.33 2.32 -16.57
C SER A 179 6.89 3.77 -16.74
N LEU A 180 6.22 4.33 -15.74
CA LEU A 180 5.53 5.61 -15.86
C LEU A 180 6.21 6.77 -15.11
N GLY A 181 6.98 6.49 -14.04
CA GLY A 181 7.70 7.48 -13.25
C GLY A 181 6.81 8.54 -12.56
N LEU A 182 5.61 8.16 -12.14
CA LEU A 182 4.61 9.13 -11.64
C LEU A 182 4.94 9.69 -10.26
N ILE A 183 5.57 8.90 -9.39
CA ILE A 183 6.08 9.38 -8.09
C ILE A 183 7.19 10.39 -8.35
N THR A 184 8.14 10.05 -9.23
CA THR A 184 9.24 10.94 -9.62
C THR A 184 8.71 12.23 -10.25
N LEU A 185 7.67 12.15 -11.08
CA LEU A 185 6.99 13.32 -11.66
C LEU A 185 6.38 14.19 -10.57
N SER A 186 5.59 13.60 -9.66
CA SER A 186 4.95 14.31 -8.55
C SER A 186 5.98 15.02 -7.67
N MET A 187 7.08 14.34 -7.31
CA MET A 187 8.18 14.94 -6.54
C MET A 187 8.83 16.11 -7.27
N THR A 188 9.06 15.98 -8.57
CA THR A 188 9.67 17.04 -9.40
C THR A 188 8.76 18.27 -9.47
N MET A 189 7.46 18.05 -9.66
CA MET A 189 6.46 19.14 -9.71
C MET A 189 6.35 19.85 -8.37
N ALA A 190 6.26 19.11 -7.27
CA ALA A 190 6.22 19.68 -5.92
C ALA A 190 7.47 20.52 -5.62
N TYR A 191 8.65 19.98 -5.92
CA TYR A 191 9.91 20.70 -5.73
C TYR A 191 9.96 22.00 -6.55
N ARG A 192 9.55 21.98 -7.82
CA ARG A 192 9.52 23.17 -8.67
C ARG A 192 8.43 24.19 -8.25
N GLY A 193 7.30 23.69 -7.78
CA GLY A 193 6.18 24.51 -7.34
C GLY A 193 6.34 25.04 -5.90
N GLY A 194 7.27 24.49 -5.12
CA GLY A 194 7.42 24.83 -3.71
C GLY A 194 6.20 24.44 -2.86
N VAL A 195 5.52 23.34 -3.23
CA VAL A 195 4.33 22.84 -2.55
C VAL A 195 4.57 21.44 -1.99
N ASN A 196 3.65 20.93 -1.16
CA ASN A 196 3.74 19.55 -0.69
C ASN A 196 3.48 18.55 -1.83
N TYR A 197 4.02 17.36 -1.71
CA TYR A 197 3.85 16.30 -2.74
C TYR A 197 2.39 15.94 -2.99
N ARG A 198 1.54 15.99 -1.98
CA ARG A 198 0.10 15.70 -2.10
C ARG A 198 -0.71 16.82 -2.75
N ASP A 199 -0.15 18.03 -2.85
CA ASP A 199 -0.82 19.20 -3.42
C ASP A 199 -0.60 19.34 -4.94
N VAL A 200 0.22 18.46 -5.52
CA VAL A 200 0.57 18.42 -6.95
C VAL A 200 -0.56 17.86 -7.84
#